data_2b3de41fd5acabe5c8a0181c8412673f
#
_entry.id   2b3de41fd5acabe5c8a0181c8412673f
#
_cell.length_a   1.000
_cell.length_b   1.000
_cell.length_c   1.000
_cell.angle_alpha   90.00
_cell.angle_beta   90.00
_cell.angle_gamma   90.00
#
_symmetry.space_group_name_H-M   'P 1'
#
loop_
_entity.id
_entity.type
_entity.pdbx_description
1 polymer ?
#
loop_
_entity_poly.entity_id
_entity_poly.type
_entity_poly.pdbx_seq_one_letter_code
_entity_poly.pdbx_strand_id
1 'polypeptide(L)'
;MTKYYIVTLLLLFGVTNKAQAQFGFSHEIGGIMGPVAFQSDYGERNDISTNAGNTGFGIGLIHYLNFSYKAECNCYTPETYFNDHFKLRSELSYNKTELQHFGKWVDKSRTSLIANQLRGMRGSTSVTNIGMQLEYFPLSIRDFTSTIGSWAPFVSLGGQFSFYDPEAYSTLGELDTPLTTPVKYLGATTNQGGTVWSIVSSIGTRYKLTELSDLMVDLRVQYYFSNWVDGLNPDPKVYLENRANDWNVW
;
A
#
# COMPACT_ATOMS: atom_id res chain seq x y z
N MET A 1 28.54 17.59 -3.50
CA MET A 1 28.75 16.13 -3.38
C MET A 1 27.57 15.31 -3.96
N THR A 2 26.34 15.72 -3.85
CA THR A 2 25.13 14.98 -4.33
C THR A 2 25.13 14.66 -5.83
N LYS A 3 25.69 15.52 -6.66
CA LYS A 3 25.72 15.32 -8.14
C LYS A 3 26.52 14.09 -8.57
N TYR A 4 27.56 13.74 -7.84
CA TYR A 4 28.42 12.58 -8.19
C TYR A 4 27.76 11.24 -7.84
N TYR A 5 26.93 11.18 -6.80
CA TYR A 5 26.18 9.96 -6.45
C TYR A 5 25.14 9.59 -7.49
N ILE A 6 24.48 10.58 -8.11
CA ILE A 6 23.49 10.35 -9.17
C ILE A 6 24.18 9.78 -10.42
N VAL A 7 25.34 10.32 -10.80
CA VAL A 7 26.11 9.83 -11.95
C VAL A 7 26.64 8.41 -11.69
N THR A 8 27.12 8.13 -10.48
CA THR A 8 27.58 6.78 -10.10
C THR A 8 26.44 5.77 -10.09
N LEU A 9 25.23 6.18 -9.63
CA LEU A 9 24.05 5.34 -9.65
C LEU A 9 23.60 5.03 -11.09
N LEU A 10 23.61 6.03 -11.98
CA LEU A 10 23.30 5.86 -13.40
C LEU A 10 24.31 4.97 -14.14
N LEU A 11 25.61 5.07 -13.79
CA LEU A 11 26.65 4.21 -14.34
C LEU A 11 26.52 2.76 -13.86
N LEU A 12 26.13 2.52 -12.60
CA LEU A 12 25.84 1.18 -12.07
C LEU A 12 24.65 0.53 -12.80
N PHE A 13 23.60 1.29 -13.15
CA PHE A 13 22.49 0.80 -13.97
C PHE A 13 22.89 0.50 -15.43
N GLY A 14 23.84 1.23 -15.99
CA GLY A 14 24.30 1.06 -17.36
C GLY A 14 25.17 -0.18 -17.61
N VAL A 15 25.81 -0.73 -16.59
CA VAL A 15 26.73 -1.88 -16.72
C VAL A 15 26.01 -3.23 -16.66
N THR A 16 24.77 -3.29 -16.16
CA THR A 16 24.03 -4.54 -15.95
C THR A 16 23.39 -5.14 -17.21
N ASN A 17 23.39 -4.42 -18.33
CA ASN A 17 22.70 -4.87 -19.57
C ASN A 17 23.34 -6.06 -20.29
N LYS A 18 24.50 -6.54 -19.88
CA LYS A 18 25.17 -7.69 -20.52
C LYS A 18 25.01 -9.03 -19.80
N ALA A 19 24.40 -9.05 -18.62
CA ALA A 19 24.21 -10.27 -17.82
C ALA A 19 22.86 -10.97 -18.07
N GLN A 20 22.00 -10.44 -18.90
CA GLN A 20 20.62 -10.95 -19.07
C GLN A 20 20.48 -12.17 -19.99
N ALA A 21 21.57 -12.64 -20.60
CA ALA A 21 21.51 -13.76 -21.54
C ALA A 21 21.35 -15.16 -20.90
N GLN A 22 21.32 -15.27 -19.55
CA GLN A 22 21.32 -16.59 -18.86
C GLN A 22 20.08 -16.88 -17.98
N PHE A 23 19.23 -15.91 -17.70
CA PHE A 23 18.00 -16.14 -16.96
C PHE A 23 16.81 -15.84 -17.86
N GLY A 24 16.21 -16.89 -18.41
CA GLY A 24 15.13 -16.84 -19.38
C GLY A 24 13.76 -16.42 -18.82
N PHE A 25 13.73 -15.57 -17.83
CA PHE A 25 12.49 -14.99 -17.32
C PHE A 25 12.02 -13.82 -18.18
N SER A 26 10.71 -13.73 -18.44
CA SER A 26 10.17 -12.56 -19.08
C SER A 26 9.82 -11.50 -18.03
N HIS A 27 9.96 -10.23 -18.42
CA HIS A 27 9.75 -9.08 -17.56
C HIS A 27 8.61 -8.22 -18.08
N GLU A 28 7.74 -7.75 -17.21
CA GLU A 28 6.70 -6.78 -17.52
C GLU A 28 6.85 -5.59 -16.58
N ILE A 29 6.55 -4.38 -17.06
CA ILE A 29 6.56 -3.15 -16.26
C ILE A 29 5.19 -2.50 -16.38
N GLY A 30 4.66 -2.01 -15.26
CA GLY A 30 3.37 -1.33 -15.23
C GLY A 30 3.34 -0.20 -14.21
N GLY A 31 2.29 0.60 -14.29
CA GLY A 31 1.94 1.61 -13.29
C GLY A 31 0.62 1.25 -12.64
N ILE A 32 0.48 1.60 -11.36
CA ILE A 32 -0.78 1.51 -10.62
C ILE A 32 -1.15 2.88 -10.08
N MET A 33 -2.44 3.14 -9.97
CA MET A 33 -2.99 4.31 -9.30
C MET A 33 -4.38 3.98 -8.76
N GLY A 34 -4.76 4.61 -7.66
CA GLY A 34 -6.09 4.39 -7.12
C GLY A 34 -6.37 5.13 -5.82
N PRO A 35 -7.64 5.14 -5.41
CA PRO A 35 -8.03 5.65 -4.10
C PRO A 35 -7.52 4.73 -3.01
N VAL A 36 -7.21 5.31 -1.84
CA VAL A 36 -6.78 4.61 -0.64
C VAL A 36 -7.76 4.95 0.48
N ALA A 37 -8.25 3.96 1.22
CA ALA A 37 -9.02 4.14 2.44
C ALA A 37 -8.21 3.63 3.63
N PHE A 38 -8.00 4.48 4.63
CA PHE A 38 -7.15 4.19 5.78
C PHE A 38 -7.99 3.93 7.03
N GLN A 39 -7.68 2.86 7.74
CA GLN A 39 -8.33 2.51 9.01
C GLN A 39 -7.34 2.73 10.15
N SER A 40 -7.63 3.69 11.01
CA SER A 40 -6.68 4.28 11.94
C SER A 40 -7.33 4.66 13.28
N ASP A 41 -6.53 5.20 14.19
CA ASP A 41 -6.97 5.73 15.48
C ASP A 41 -7.81 7.02 15.39
N TYR A 42 -7.90 7.64 14.21
CA TYR A 42 -8.88 8.69 13.94
C TYR A 42 -10.34 8.20 13.93
N GLY A 43 -10.55 6.88 14.06
CA GLY A 43 -11.85 6.25 14.22
C GLY A 43 -11.79 5.02 15.11
N GLU A 44 -12.91 4.29 15.18
CA GLU A 44 -12.95 2.95 15.76
C GLU A 44 -12.63 1.95 14.64
N ARG A 45 -11.52 1.19 14.74
CA ARG A 45 -11.04 0.29 13.66
C ARG A 45 -12.04 -0.79 13.26
N ASN A 46 -12.96 -1.15 14.15
CA ASN A 46 -14.02 -2.12 13.88
C ASN A 46 -15.33 -1.47 13.39
N ASP A 47 -15.37 -0.14 13.28
CA ASP A 47 -16.52 0.60 12.78
C ASP A 47 -16.11 1.45 11.57
N ILE A 48 -16.39 0.93 10.37
CA ILE A 48 -16.07 1.58 9.09
C ILE A 48 -16.70 2.99 9.01
N SER A 49 -17.83 3.23 9.66
CA SER A 49 -18.51 4.53 9.62
C SER A 49 -17.68 5.66 10.24
N THR A 50 -16.80 5.31 11.18
CA THR A 50 -15.92 6.27 11.87
C THR A 50 -14.63 6.55 11.13
N ASN A 51 -14.30 5.75 10.12
CA ASN A 51 -13.11 5.89 9.25
C ASN A 51 -13.47 6.11 7.77
N ALA A 52 -14.74 6.13 7.40
CA ALA A 52 -15.20 6.12 6.00
C ALA A 52 -14.72 7.32 5.15
N GLY A 53 -14.30 8.42 5.78
CA GLY A 53 -13.78 9.60 5.11
C GLY A 53 -12.24 9.72 5.16
N ASN A 54 -11.54 8.80 5.80
CA ASN A 54 -10.08 8.75 5.83
C ASN A 54 -9.56 8.17 4.51
N THR A 55 -9.58 9.02 3.49
CA THR A 55 -9.28 8.63 2.12
C THR A 55 -8.12 9.43 1.55
N GLY A 56 -7.46 8.83 0.60
CA GLY A 56 -6.33 9.42 -0.08
C GLY A 56 -6.18 8.86 -1.48
N PHE A 57 -5.02 9.07 -2.03
CA PHE A 57 -4.67 8.59 -3.36
C PHE A 57 -3.26 7.98 -3.35
N GLY A 58 -3.10 6.90 -4.10
CA GLY A 58 -1.84 6.21 -4.26
C GLY A 58 -1.44 6.05 -5.73
N ILE A 59 -0.13 6.04 -5.95
CA ILE A 59 0.50 5.74 -7.24
C ILE A 59 1.65 4.78 -7.02
N GLY A 60 2.01 4.01 -8.03
CA GLY A 60 3.16 3.11 -7.92
C GLY A 60 3.64 2.58 -9.26
N LEU A 61 4.86 2.06 -9.21
CA LEU A 61 5.48 1.31 -10.28
C LEU A 61 5.53 -0.16 -9.88
N ILE A 62 5.22 -1.03 -10.81
CA ILE A 62 5.27 -2.46 -10.64
C ILE A 62 6.15 -3.09 -11.71
N HIS A 63 6.87 -4.10 -11.29
CA HIS A 63 7.67 -4.93 -12.16
C HIS A 63 7.29 -6.39 -11.92
N TYR A 64 6.99 -7.11 -12.98
CA TYR A 64 6.70 -8.53 -12.93
C TYR A 64 7.85 -9.35 -13.47
N LEU A 65 8.14 -10.41 -12.76
CA LEU A 65 8.98 -11.48 -13.22
C LEU A 65 8.09 -12.69 -13.48
N ASN A 66 8.01 -13.09 -14.75
CA ASN A 66 7.26 -14.25 -15.17
C ASN A 66 8.17 -15.48 -15.15
N PHE A 67 7.71 -16.54 -14.52
CA PHE A 67 8.43 -17.82 -14.46
C PHE A 67 8.26 -18.64 -15.75
N SER A 68 7.31 -18.27 -16.63
CA SER A 68 7.18 -18.87 -17.95
C SER A 68 8.34 -18.46 -18.84
N TYR A 69 9.09 -19.44 -19.29
CA TYR A 69 10.27 -19.27 -20.12
C TYR A 69 9.90 -19.17 -21.60
N LYS A 70 10.25 -18.09 -22.28
CA LYS A 70 10.26 -18.06 -23.75
C LYS A 70 11.66 -18.44 -24.22
N ALA A 71 11.88 -19.72 -24.53
CA ALA A 71 13.11 -20.15 -25.18
C ALA A 71 13.09 -19.69 -26.65
N GLU A 72 14.07 -18.90 -27.05
CA GLU A 72 14.28 -18.49 -28.45
C GLU A 72 14.85 -19.60 -29.34
N CYS A 73 15.23 -20.73 -28.79
CA CYS A 73 15.73 -21.88 -29.52
C CYS A 73 14.93 -23.11 -29.16
N ASN A 74 14.93 -24.11 -30.04
CA ASN A 74 14.24 -25.40 -29.96
C ASN A 74 14.46 -26.22 -28.66
N CYS A 75 14.81 -25.57 -27.57
CA CYS A 75 14.94 -26.19 -26.26
C CYS A 75 13.56 -26.27 -25.62
N TYR A 76 13.03 -27.47 -25.54
CA TYR A 76 11.79 -27.78 -24.83
C TYR A 76 11.99 -27.52 -23.32
N THR A 77 11.41 -26.45 -22.82
CA THR A 77 11.35 -26.21 -21.37
C THR A 77 10.08 -26.88 -20.87
N PRO A 78 10.17 -27.84 -19.94
CA PRO A 78 8.97 -28.50 -19.43
C PRO A 78 8.06 -27.47 -18.77
N GLU A 79 6.81 -27.48 -19.19
CA GLU A 79 5.76 -26.67 -18.59
C GLU A 79 5.51 -27.22 -17.19
N THR A 80 5.64 -26.37 -16.17
CA THR A 80 5.25 -26.72 -14.82
C THR A 80 4.03 -25.89 -14.44
N TYR A 81 3.14 -26.45 -13.61
CA TYR A 81 2.00 -25.73 -13.07
C TYR A 81 2.42 -24.37 -12.46
N PHE A 82 3.55 -24.36 -11.74
CA PHE A 82 4.06 -23.15 -11.12
C PHE A 82 4.38 -22.06 -12.14
N ASN A 83 5.06 -22.41 -13.24
CA ASN A 83 5.46 -21.41 -14.25
C ASN A 83 4.26 -20.80 -14.99
N ASP A 84 3.15 -21.55 -15.09
CA ASP A 84 1.96 -21.10 -15.80
C ASP A 84 0.93 -20.41 -14.90
N HIS A 85 1.07 -20.49 -13.57
CA HIS A 85 0.07 -19.97 -12.64
C HIS A 85 0.62 -18.95 -11.65
N PHE A 86 1.92 -18.68 -11.64
CA PHE A 86 2.51 -17.73 -10.70
C PHE A 86 3.34 -16.65 -11.39
N LYS A 87 3.25 -15.42 -10.87
CA LYS A 87 4.13 -14.29 -11.19
C LYS A 87 4.65 -13.67 -9.91
N LEU A 88 5.90 -13.20 -9.94
CA LEU A 88 6.45 -12.38 -8.86
C LEU A 88 6.30 -10.91 -9.24
N ARG A 89 5.57 -10.17 -8.41
CA ARG A 89 5.38 -8.73 -8.52
C ARG A 89 6.31 -8.02 -7.56
N SER A 90 7.18 -7.16 -8.05
CA SER A 90 7.95 -6.20 -7.27
C SER A 90 7.27 -4.84 -7.39
N GLU A 91 7.22 -4.09 -6.32
CA GLU A 91 6.47 -2.84 -6.26
C GLU A 91 7.24 -1.75 -5.54
N LEU A 92 7.14 -0.54 -6.08
CA LEU A 92 7.47 0.72 -5.42
C LEU A 92 6.24 1.60 -5.52
N SER A 93 5.63 1.93 -4.39
CA SER A 93 4.41 2.75 -4.37
C SER A 93 4.47 3.85 -3.32
N TYR A 94 3.69 4.89 -3.55
CA TYR A 94 3.51 6.03 -2.67
C TYR A 94 2.02 6.32 -2.54
N ASN A 95 1.57 6.55 -1.31
CA ASN A 95 0.23 7.03 -1.05
C ASN A 95 0.23 8.15 -0.02
N LYS A 96 -0.75 9.05 -0.14
CA LYS A 96 -1.02 10.09 0.85
C LYS A 96 -2.50 10.07 1.20
N THR A 97 -2.78 10.05 2.50
CA THR A 97 -4.14 9.97 3.04
C THR A 97 -4.38 11.08 4.03
N GLU A 98 -5.54 11.74 3.95
CA GLU A 98 -5.99 12.71 4.94
C GLU A 98 -6.83 11.99 6.01
N LEU A 99 -6.62 12.37 7.27
CA LEU A 99 -7.18 11.70 8.44
C LEU A 99 -7.99 12.68 9.29
N GLN A 100 -9.18 12.25 9.70
CA GLN A 100 -10.04 12.98 10.61
C GLN A 100 -11.05 12.05 11.28
N HIS A 101 -11.63 12.51 12.37
CA HIS A 101 -12.68 11.77 13.04
C HIS A 101 -14.02 11.91 12.32
N PHE A 102 -14.72 10.79 12.14
CA PHE A 102 -16.06 10.72 11.54
C PHE A 102 -17.07 10.04 12.48
N GLY A 103 -18.32 10.01 12.06
CA GLY A 103 -19.38 9.25 12.70
C GLY A 103 -19.98 9.90 13.94
N LYS A 104 -20.58 9.06 14.78
CA LYS A 104 -21.45 9.45 15.91
C LYS A 104 -20.80 10.34 16.98
N TRP A 105 -19.47 10.26 17.13
CA TRP A 105 -18.74 10.99 18.17
C TRP A 105 -18.49 12.45 17.79
N VAL A 106 -18.46 12.76 16.51
CA VAL A 106 -18.23 14.11 15.95
C VAL A 106 -19.46 14.71 15.30
N ASP A 107 -20.64 14.11 15.52
CA ASP A 107 -21.92 14.63 15.01
C ASP A 107 -22.13 16.07 15.47
N LYS A 108 -22.71 16.90 14.60
CA LYS A 108 -22.95 18.33 14.86
C LYS A 108 -23.88 18.57 16.04
N SER A 109 -24.73 17.62 16.39
CA SER A 109 -25.62 17.70 17.57
C SER A 109 -24.88 17.60 18.90
N ARG A 110 -23.66 17.08 18.89
CA ARG A 110 -22.82 16.96 20.09
C ARG A 110 -22.05 18.26 20.37
N THR A 111 -22.35 18.88 21.50
CA THR A 111 -21.74 20.16 21.93
C THR A 111 -20.68 19.99 23.03
N SER A 112 -20.34 18.74 23.41
CA SER A 112 -19.34 18.47 24.44
C SER A 112 -17.94 18.95 24.01
N LEU A 113 -17.09 19.27 24.99
CA LEU A 113 -15.70 19.65 24.76
C LEU A 113 -14.97 18.58 23.93
N ILE A 114 -15.15 17.30 24.32
CA ILE A 114 -14.53 16.14 23.62
C ILE A 114 -14.95 16.08 22.15
N ALA A 115 -16.23 16.30 21.84
CA ALA A 115 -16.70 16.30 20.45
C ALA A 115 -16.08 17.44 19.62
N ASN A 116 -15.90 18.62 20.25
CA ASN A 116 -15.23 19.76 19.60
C ASN A 116 -13.75 19.49 19.37
N GLN A 117 -13.07 18.90 20.34
CA GLN A 117 -11.67 18.50 20.22
C GLN A 117 -11.47 17.47 19.11
N LEU A 118 -12.29 16.40 19.08
CA LEU A 118 -12.23 15.39 18.00
C LEU A 118 -12.49 16.01 16.61
N ARG A 119 -13.43 16.93 16.49
CA ARG A 119 -13.67 17.65 15.23
C ARG A 119 -12.50 18.54 14.83
N GLY A 120 -11.78 19.08 15.80
CA GLY A 120 -10.59 19.89 15.57
C GLY A 120 -9.35 19.09 15.20
N MET A 121 -9.24 17.84 15.65
CA MET A 121 -8.10 16.98 15.32
C MET A 121 -8.13 16.57 13.85
N ARG A 122 -6.99 16.71 13.21
CA ARG A 122 -6.72 16.40 11.80
C ARG A 122 -5.37 15.74 11.69
N GLY A 123 -5.21 14.95 10.66
CA GLY A 123 -3.92 14.40 10.33
C GLY A 123 -3.77 14.13 8.84
N SER A 124 -2.56 13.84 8.45
CA SER A 124 -2.27 13.24 7.16
C SER A 124 -1.15 12.22 7.35
N THR A 125 -1.13 11.21 6.52
CA THR A 125 0.00 10.29 6.47
C THR A 125 0.42 10.06 5.04
N SER A 126 1.72 10.11 4.80
CA SER A 126 2.32 9.69 3.55
C SER A 126 3.12 8.42 3.75
N VAL A 127 2.93 7.44 2.88
CA VAL A 127 3.57 6.15 2.98
C VAL A 127 4.21 5.79 1.65
N THR A 128 5.52 5.49 1.70
CA THR A 128 6.26 4.92 0.57
C THR A 128 6.52 3.46 0.85
N ASN A 129 6.11 2.58 -0.06
CA ASN A 129 6.24 1.14 0.08
C ASN A 129 7.22 0.59 -0.96
N ILE A 130 8.04 -0.36 -0.53
CA ILE A 130 8.86 -1.19 -1.41
C ILE A 130 8.71 -2.65 -0.98
N GLY A 131 8.41 -3.55 -1.92
CA GLY A 131 8.22 -4.95 -1.56
C GLY A 131 7.92 -5.86 -2.73
N MET A 132 7.53 -7.07 -2.39
CA MET A 132 7.25 -8.12 -3.34
C MET A 132 5.99 -8.89 -2.94
N GLN A 133 5.24 -9.33 -3.97
CA GLN A 133 4.03 -10.15 -3.83
C GLN A 133 4.11 -11.30 -4.81
N LEU A 134 3.71 -12.48 -4.39
CA LEU A 134 3.49 -13.61 -5.28
C LEU A 134 2.02 -13.57 -5.72
N GLU A 135 1.78 -13.46 -7.02
CA GLU A 135 0.46 -13.53 -7.64
C GLU A 135 0.19 -14.95 -8.12
N TYR A 136 -0.97 -15.48 -7.77
CA TYR A 136 -1.48 -16.76 -8.25
C TYR A 136 -2.66 -16.54 -9.20
N PHE A 137 -2.55 -17.11 -10.38
CA PHE A 137 -3.57 -17.12 -11.42
C PHE A 137 -4.22 -18.50 -11.49
N PRO A 138 -5.52 -18.65 -11.18
CA PRO A 138 -6.21 -19.93 -11.32
C PRO A 138 -6.36 -20.39 -12.78
N LEU A 139 -6.22 -19.46 -13.73
CA LEU A 139 -6.24 -19.75 -15.18
C LEU A 139 -4.81 -19.68 -15.73
N SER A 140 -4.56 -20.38 -16.85
CA SER A 140 -3.26 -20.38 -17.53
C SER A 140 -2.83 -18.98 -17.95
N ILE A 141 -1.65 -18.55 -17.51
CA ILE A 141 -1.04 -17.28 -17.92
C ILE A 141 -0.69 -17.32 -19.41
N ARG A 142 -0.34 -18.47 -19.94
CA ARG A 142 -0.02 -18.67 -21.34
C ARG A 142 -1.24 -18.41 -22.22
N ASP A 143 -2.38 -19.00 -21.87
CA ASP A 143 -3.63 -18.79 -22.60
C ASP A 143 -4.04 -17.33 -22.56
N PHE A 144 -3.89 -16.68 -21.39
CA PHE A 144 -4.11 -15.26 -21.24
C PHE A 144 -3.19 -14.44 -22.15
N THR A 145 -1.89 -14.72 -22.18
CA THR A 145 -0.93 -13.92 -22.98
C THR A 145 -1.10 -14.11 -24.48
N SER A 146 -1.63 -15.25 -24.91
CA SER A 146 -1.82 -15.59 -26.33
C SER A 146 -3.13 -15.04 -26.93
N THR A 147 -4.11 -14.67 -26.10
CA THR A 147 -5.47 -14.34 -26.54
C THR A 147 -5.84 -12.92 -26.16
N ILE A 148 -5.93 -12.01 -27.16
CA ILE A 148 -6.42 -10.64 -26.96
C ILE A 148 -7.89 -10.69 -26.50
N GLY A 149 -8.26 -9.85 -25.53
CA GLY A 149 -9.61 -9.83 -24.95
C GLY A 149 -9.84 -10.86 -23.83
N SER A 150 -8.83 -11.65 -23.49
CA SER A 150 -8.92 -12.62 -22.38
C SER A 150 -8.87 -11.94 -21.00
N TRP A 151 -9.37 -12.66 -19.99
CA TRP A 151 -9.35 -12.25 -18.59
C TRP A 151 -8.50 -13.22 -17.78
N ALA A 152 -7.73 -12.67 -16.84
CA ALA A 152 -6.92 -13.45 -15.91
C ALA A 152 -7.18 -12.96 -14.47
N PRO A 153 -8.13 -13.55 -13.73
CA PRO A 153 -8.28 -13.28 -12.32
C PRO A 153 -7.05 -13.74 -11.54
N PHE A 154 -6.71 -13.05 -10.46
CA PHE A 154 -5.58 -13.41 -9.60
C PHE A 154 -5.85 -13.09 -8.13
N VAL A 155 -5.10 -13.75 -7.28
CA VAL A 155 -4.94 -13.39 -5.87
C VAL A 155 -3.46 -13.22 -5.58
N SER A 156 -3.11 -12.34 -4.66
CA SER A 156 -1.72 -12.14 -4.29
C SER A 156 -1.52 -12.08 -2.78
N LEU A 157 -0.30 -12.42 -2.37
CA LEU A 157 0.17 -12.27 -1.01
C LEU A 157 1.64 -11.91 -1.02
N GLY A 158 2.04 -10.98 -0.14
CA GLY A 158 3.42 -10.58 -0.05
C GLY A 158 3.75 -9.74 1.16
N GLY A 159 4.99 -9.25 1.19
CA GLY A 159 5.50 -8.37 2.21
C GLY A 159 6.07 -7.10 1.62
N GLN A 160 5.90 -6.00 2.33
CA GLN A 160 6.43 -4.70 1.96
C GLN A 160 7.13 -4.06 3.16
N PHE A 161 8.16 -3.30 2.88
CA PHE A 161 8.80 -2.39 3.80
C PHE A 161 8.29 -0.98 3.51
N SER A 162 7.72 -0.35 4.53
CA SER A 162 7.01 0.92 4.40
C SER A 162 7.75 2.00 5.19
N PHE A 163 7.97 3.13 4.53
CA PHE A 163 8.43 4.38 5.15
C PHE A 163 7.21 5.26 5.31
N TYR A 164 6.85 5.64 6.51
CA TYR A 164 5.70 6.48 6.79
C TYR A 164 6.12 7.80 7.43
N ASP A 165 5.36 8.85 7.12
CA ASP A 165 5.56 10.19 7.64
C ASP A 165 4.19 10.77 8.01
N PRO A 166 3.76 10.64 9.28
CA PRO A 166 2.50 11.13 9.76
C PRO A 166 2.61 12.60 10.17
N GLU A 167 1.52 13.31 10.02
CA GLU A 167 1.35 14.67 10.49
C GLU A 167 0.01 14.78 11.24
N ALA A 168 0.06 15.04 12.55
CA ALA A 168 -1.11 15.28 13.37
C ALA A 168 -1.14 16.74 13.82
N TYR A 169 -2.30 17.38 13.73
CA TYR A 169 -2.50 18.77 14.16
C TYR A 169 -3.94 18.99 14.63
N SER A 170 -4.18 20.15 15.27
CA SER A 170 -5.54 20.54 15.65
C SER A 170 -5.86 21.95 15.15
N THR A 171 -7.07 22.14 14.65
CA THR A 171 -7.58 23.47 14.28
C THR A 171 -7.89 24.36 15.49
N LEU A 172 -7.87 23.78 16.69
CA LEU A 172 -8.10 24.49 17.94
C LEU A 172 -6.82 25.07 18.57
N GLY A 173 -5.64 24.70 18.04
CA GLY A 173 -4.34 25.12 18.52
C GLY A 173 -3.35 23.96 18.62
N GLU A 174 -2.30 24.14 19.41
CA GLU A 174 -1.26 23.14 19.61
C GLU A 174 -1.85 21.86 20.23
N LEU A 175 -1.44 20.67 19.71
CA LEU A 175 -1.82 19.38 20.27
C LEU A 175 -1.21 19.14 21.65
N ASP A 176 -1.65 18.07 22.32
CA ASP A 176 -1.20 17.62 23.64
C ASP A 176 -1.50 18.62 24.76
N THR A 177 -2.52 19.45 24.57
CA THR A 177 -3.07 20.29 25.64
C THR A 177 -4.49 19.83 26.02
N PRO A 178 -4.91 19.95 27.30
CA PRO A 178 -6.25 19.55 27.73
C PRO A 178 -7.40 20.32 27.03
N LEU A 179 -7.10 21.43 26.37
CA LEU A 179 -8.09 22.26 25.65
C LEU A 179 -8.29 21.80 24.22
N THR A 180 -7.25 21.30 23.57
CA THR A 180 -7.24 20.97 22.14
C THR A 180 -7.30 19.48 21.84
N THR A 181 -6.91 18.66 22.82
CA THR A 181 -6.74 17.21 22.64
C THR A 181 -7.58 16.45 23.66
N PRO A 182 -8.40 15.49 23.25
CA PRO A 182 -9.10 14.60 24.19
C PRO A 182 -8.13 13.82 25.06
N VAL A 183 -8.53 13.49 26.29
CA VAL A 183 -7.72 12.74 27.25
C VAL A 183 -7.18 11.43 26.67
N LYS A 184 -7.93 10.78 25.79
CA LYS A 184 -7.52 9.54 25.09
C LYS A 184 -6.22 9.72 24.30
N TYR A 185 -5.99 10.89 23.72
CA TYR A 185 -4.87 11.16 22.81
C TYR A 185 -3.78 12.06 23.41
N LEU A 186 -3.91 12.47 24.69
CA LEU A 186 -2.87 13.25 25.36
C LEU A 186 -1.57 12.43 25.49
N GLY A 187 -0.47 12.97 24.94
CA GLY A 187 0.82 12.30 24.90
C GLY A 187 0.89 11.08 23.99
N ALA A 188 -0.14 10.88 23.15
CA ALA A 188 -0.25 9.77 22.21
C ALA A 188 -0.16 10.22 20.74
N THR A 189 0.32 11.44 20.49
CA THR A 189 0.48 12.01 19.16
C THR A 189 1.96 12.04 18.76
N THR A 190 2.23 11.87 17.46
CA THR A 190 3.59 12.02 16.91
C THR A 190 3.55 12.55 15.48
N ASN A 191 4.54 13.39 15.17
CA ASN A 191 4.84 13.86 13.82
C ASN A 191 6.22 13.35 13.38
N GLN A 192 6.68 12.25 13.98
CA GLN A 192 7.94 11.63 13.60
C GLN A 192 7.69 10.50 12.62
N GLY A 193 8.30 10.60 11.45
CA GLY A 193 8.32 9.54 10.46
C GLY A 193 9.08 8.31 10.97
N GLY A 194 8.74 7.16 10.38
CA GLY A 194 9.34 5.89 10.76
C GLY A 194 9.30 4.87 9.64
N THR A 195 9.70 3.66 9.99
CA THR A 195 9.71 2.52 9.08
C THR A 195 9.02 1.32 9.71
N VAL A 196 8.32 0.53 8.90
CA VAL A 196 7.58 -0.63 9.37
C VAL A 196 7.48 -1.70 8.28
N TRP A 197 7.43 -2.96 8.68
CA TRP A 197 7.02 -4.05 7.80
C TRP A 197 5.50 -4.10 7.70
N SER A 198 5.01 -4.51 6.53
CA SER A 198 3.59 -4.75 6.29
C SER A 198 3.38 -6.02 5.48
N ILE A 199 2.23 -6.65 5.70
CA ILE A 199 1.73 -7.72 4.84
C ILE A 199 0.72 -7.09 3.89
N VAL A 200 0.80 -7.47 2.63
CA VAL A 200 -0.12 -7.04 1.60
C VAL A 200 -0.76 -8.25 0.94
N SER A 201 -2.06 -8.19 0.75
CA SER A 201 -2.84 -9.18 0.02
C SER A 201 -3.78 -8.49 -0.94
N SER A 202 -3.97 -9.05 -2.13
CA SER A 202 -4.91 -8.49 -3.09
C SER A 202 -5.67 -9.55 -3.87
N ILE A 203 -6.79 -9.12 -4.41
CA ILE A 203 -7.60 -9.86 -5.38
C ILE A 203 -7.87 -8.94 -6.56
N GLY A 204 -7.67 -9.44 -7.76
CA GLY A 204 -7.82 -8.62 -8.95
C GLY A 204 -8.03 -9.43 -10.20
N THR A 205 -8.04 -8.71 -11.31
CA THR A 205 -8.12 -9.31 -12.63
C THR A 205 -7.33 -8.47 -13.63
N ARG A 206 -6.77 -9.15 -14.62
CA ARG A 206 -6.13 -8.52 -15.78
C ARG A 206 -7.01 -8.73 -17.01
N TYR A 207 -7.02 -7.77 -17.88
CA TYR A 207 -7.65 -7.81 -19.18
C TYR A 207 -6.62 -7.55 -20.28
N LYS A 208 -6.51 -8.45 -21.24
CA LYS A 208 -5.55 -8.36 -22.35
C LYS A 208 -6.04 -7.37 -23.39
N LEU A 209 -5.44 -6.17 -23.44
CA LEU A 209 -5.80 -5.12 -24.40
C LEU A 209 -5.15 -5.34 -25.76
N THR A 210 -3.85 -5.63 -25.76
CA THR A 210 -3.05 -5.89 -26.95
C THR A 210 -2.03 -6.99 -26.67
N GLU A 211 -1.25 -7.39 -27.65
CA GLU A 211 -0.15 -8.36 -27.43
C GLU A 211 0.85 -7.90 -26.36
N LEU A 212 1.04 -6.60 -26.21
CA LEU A 212 2.06 -6.00 -25.31
C LEU A 212 1.49 -5.28 -24.10
N SER A 213 0.15 -5.12 -23.99
CA SER A 213 -0.43 -4.33 -22.89
C SER A 213 -1.65 -4.98 -22.27
N ASP A 214 -1.71 -4.89 -20.96
CA ASP A 214 -2.81 -5.37 -20.11
C ASP A 214 -3.37 -4.21 -19.28
N LEU A 215 -4.67 -4.23 -19.03
CA LEU A 215 -5.31 -3.42 -18.00
C LEU A 215 -5.50 -4.29 -16.76
N MET A 216 -5.17 -3.75 -15.58
CA MET A 216 -5.34 -4.44 -14.31
C MET A 216 -6.29 -3.66 -13.39
N VAL A 217 -7.18 -4.38 -12.73
CA VAL A 217 -7.97 -3.88 -11.61
C VAL A 217 -7.61 -4.74 -10.40
N ASP A 218 -7.26 -4.07 -9.30
CA ASP A 218 -6.71 -4.70 -8.10
C ASP A 218 -7.37 -4.10 -6.86
N LEU A 219 -7.94 -4.93 -6.00
CA LEU A 219 -8.42 -4.56 -4.67
C LEU A 219 -7.43 -5.11 -3.65
N ARG A 220 -6.79 -4.22 -2.92
CA ARG A 220 -5.67 -4.54 -2.03
C ARG A 220 -5.97 -4.19 -0.59
N VAL A 221 -5.53 -5.02 0.33
CA VAL A 221 -5.49 -4.77 1.77
C VAL A 221 -4.04 -4.83 2.22
N GLN A 222 -3.58 -3.80 2.90
CA GLN A 222 -2.23 -3.72 3.48
C GLN A 222 -2.35 -3.52 4.99
N TYR A 223 -1.74 -4.42 5.77
CA TYR A 223 -1.70 -4.40 7.22
C TYR A 223 -0.29 -4.06 7.69
N TYR A 224 -0.14 -2.97 8.43
CA TYR A 224 1.13 -2.52 8.99
C TYR A 224 1.37 -3.15 10.35
N PHE A 225 2.62 -3.51 10.66
CA PHE A 225 2.99 -3.99 12.00
C PHE A 225 3.34 -2.83 12.95
N SER A 226 2.60 -1.75 12.85
CA SER A 226 2.73 -0.55 13.68
C SER A 226 1.37 0.11 13.87
N ASN A 227 1.26 0.84 14.98
CA ASN A 227 0.13 1.71 15.32
C ASN A 227 0.51 3.20 15.26
N TRP A 228 1.62 3.53 14.60
CA TRP A 228 2.13 4.89 14.48
C TRP A 228 2.03 5.46 13.08
N VAL A 229 1.49 4.68 12.14
CA VAL A 229 1.45 5.09 10.73
C VAL A 229 0.50 6.27 10.50
N ASP A 230 -0.51 6.42 11.36
CA ASP A 230 -1.45 7.56 11.35
C ASP A 230 -1.04 8.72 12.28
N GLY A 231 0.05 8.56 13.05
CA GLY A 231 0.52 9.56 14.01
C GLY A 231 -0.18 9.56 15.37
N LEU A 232 -1.08 8.60 15.61
CA LEU A 232 -1.78 8.41 16.90
C LEU A 232 -1.50 7.02 17.47
N ASN A 233 -1.24 6.92 18.78
CA ASN A 233 -1.08 5.62 19.44
C ASN A 233 -1.54 5.71 20.89
N PRO A 234 -2.85 5.80 21.16
CA PRO A 234 -3.38 5.78 22.53
C PRO A 234 -3.11 4.45 23.20
N ASP A 235 -2.94 4.48 24.55
CA ASP A 235 -2.55 3.31 25.34
C ASP A 235 -3.52 2.13 25.15
N PRO A 236 -3.09 1.02 24.54
CA PRO A 236 -3.94 -0.16 24.29
C PRO A 236 -4.32 -0.93 25.55
N LYS A 237 -3.71 -0.64 26.72
CA LYS A 237 -4.09 -1.21 28.01
C LYS A 237 -5.33 -0.54 28.58
N VAL A 238 -5.50 0.75 28.26
CA VAL A 238 -6.64 1.57 28.70
C VAL A 238 -7.76 1.53 27.66
N TYR A 239 -7.41 1.62 26.37
CA TYR A 239 -8.36 1.69 25.27
C TYR A 239 -8.28 0.41 24.43
N LEU A 240 -9.18 -0.54 24.72
CA LEU A 240 -9.16 -1.89 24.12
C LEU A 240 -9.36 -1.90 22.61
N GLU A 241 -10.07 -0.91 22.06
CA GLU A 241 -10.29 -0.73 20.64
C GLU A 241 -8.99 -0.45 19.86
N ASN A 242 -7.95 0.00 20.53
CA ASN A 242 -6.67 0.35 19.92
C ASN A 242 -5.62 -0.77 19.97
N ARG A 243 -6.05 -2.01 20.16
CA ARG A 243 -5.14 -3.17 20.14
C ARG A 243 -4.75 -3.63 18.74
N ALA A 244 -5.44 -3.14 17.72
CA ALA A 244 -5.12 -3.45 16.32
C ALA A 244 -4.12 -2.44 15.76
N ASN A 245 -3.28 -2.89 14.85
CA ASN A 245 -2.40 -2.02 14.07
C ASN A 245 -3.16 -1.32 12.93
N ASP A 246 -2.55 -0.29 12.37
CA ASP A 246 -3.07 0.43 11.22
C ASP A 246 -3.15 -0.46 9.96
N TRP A 247 -4.11 -0.18 9.10
CA TRP A 247 -4.23 -0.86 7.83
C TRP A 247 -4.95 0.01 6.79
N ASN A 248 -4.74 -0.27 5.52
CA ASN A 248 -5.40 0.43 4.43
C ASN A 248 -5.96 -0.52 3.37
N VAL A 249 -6.85 0.02 2.56
CA VAL A 249 -7.41 -0.60 1.35
C VAL A 249 -7.14 0.32 0.16
N TRP A 250 -6.70 -0.27 -0.91
CA TRP A 250 -6.49 0.40 -2.21
C TRP A 250 -7.43 -0.18 -3.25
#